data_c03eba096106e713fa0aaa3f05666933
#
_entry.id   c03eba096106e713fa0aaa3f05666933
#
_cell.length_a   1.000
_cell.length_b   1.000
_cell.length_c   1.000
_cell.angle_alpha   90.00
_cell.angle_beta   90.00
_cell.angle_gamma   90.00
#
_symmetry.space_group_name_H-M   'P 1'
#
loop_
_entity.id
_entity.type
_entity.pdbx_description
1 polymer ?
#
loop_
_entity_poly.entity_id
_entity_poly.type
_entity_poly.pdbx_seq_one_letter_code
_entity_poly.pdbx_strand_id
1 'polypeptide(L)'
;FRQQGNLFVLDESSRDESHEGMLLQRSLGCEVEWLTPEGVQKYFPLYNLKGCVAGTFGPHDGTMSPMAILDGYKKKSIALGAEYIQAEVIEVLREGNQVVGVKLSSGETLNSNIVMNAAGAWAAIIAQTVGVDLPVVPTKRQVTIVETNYRGDGVLPALFLPSGLYVIHEGEGLFMVGKSFPDDHIGTDDFIWERKTFEERIWHELVEYIPEFDRLKILRGWAGLYEVNTLDGNAILGEWTQLKGFYLANGFSGHGFQQCHAVGRYIAELMLGKTPSLDLSIFSPQRIL
;
A
#
# COMPACT_ATOMS: atom_id res chain seq x y z
N PHE A 1 -5.36 -10.82 -12.40
CA PHE A 1 -6.19 -9.64 -12.06
C PHE A 1 -7.66 -10.02 -12.08
N ARG A 2 -8.39 -9.70 -11.02
CA ARG A 2 -9.83 -9.86 -10.93
C ARG A 2 -10.44 -8.47 -10.81
N GLN A 3 -11.09 -8.03 -11.89
CA GLN A 3 -11.75 -6.74 -11.97
C GLN A 3 -13.09 -6.82 -11.25
N GLN A 4 -13.15 -6.35 -10.03
CA GLN A 4 -14.37 -6.35 -9.20
C GLN A 4 -14.77 -4.94 -8.75
N GLY A 5 -13.95 -3.94 -9.04
CA GLY A 5 -14.12 -2.57 -8.61
C GLY A 5 -13.71 -2.31 -7.15
N ASN A 6 -13.51 -1.04 -6.85
CA ASN A 6 -13.33 -0.53 -5.49
C ASN A 6 -14.47 0.44 -5.16
N LEU A 7 -15.14 0.20 -4.06
CA LEU A 7 -16.25 1.01 -3.56
C LEU A 7 -15.82 1.70 -2.26
N PHE A 8 -15.72 3.02 -2.29
CA PHE A 8 -15.48 3.84 -1.10
C PHE A 8 -16.80 4.43 -0.62
N VAL A 9 -17.14 4.16 0.61
CA VAL A 9 -18.27 4.79 1.30
C VAL A 9 -17.80 6.08 1.93
N LEU A 10 -18.60 7.13 1.81
CA LEU A 10 -18.29 8.47 2.29
C LEU A 10 -19.29 8.91 3.34
N ASP A 11 -18.80 9.55 4.39
CA ASP A 11 -19.56 10.28 5.38
C ASP A 11 -19.50 11.80 5.13
N GLU A 12 -20.14 12.60 5.96
CA GLU A 12 -20.16 14.07 5.82
C GLU A 12 -18.74 14.67 5.89
N SER A 13 -17.83 14.07 6.63
CA SER A 13 -16.47 14.60 6.81
C SER A 13 -15.56 14.35 5.61
N SER A 14 -15.78 13.27 4.88
CA SER A 14 -14.96 12.85 3.73
C SER A 14 -15.54 13.22 2.36
N ARG A 15 -16.80 13.66 2.33
CA ARG A 15 -17.58 13.88 1.11
C ARG A 15 -16.94 14.89 0.15
N ASP A 16 -16.65 16.10 0.64
CA ASP A 16 -16.23 17.20 -0.24
C ASP A 16 -14.82 16.95 -0.79
N GLU A 17 -13.88 16.53 0.04
CA GLU A 17 -12.52 16.15 -0.38
C GLU A 17 -12.56 15.00 -1.40
N SER A 18 -13.38 13.99 -1.14
CA SER A 18 -13.51 12.84 -2.07
C SER A 18 -14.17 13.25 -3.39
N HIS A 19 -15.09 14.23 -3.36
CA HIS A 19 -15.68 14.75 -4.59
C HIS A 19 -14.65 15.49 -5.45
N GLU A 20 -13.83 16.34 -4.85
CA GLU A 20 -12.75 17.03 -5.55
C GLU A 20 -11.70 16.01 -6.09
N GLY A 21 -11.34 15.02 -5.28
CA GLY A 21 -10.45 13.92 -5.69
C GLY A 21 -11.01 13.13 -6.89
N MET A 22 -12.30 12.81 -6.89
CA MET A 22 -12.96 12.14 -8.01
C MET A 22 -12.93 13.00 -9.28
N LEU A 23 -13.17 14.32 -9.18
CA LEU A 23 -13.08 15.22 -10.33
C LEU A 23 -11.67 15.28 -10.91
N LEU A 24 -10.64 15.30 -10.05
CA LEU A 24 -9.25 15.22 -10.47
C LEU A 24 -8.96 13.89 -11.18
N GLN A 25 -9.36 12.76 -10.61
CA GLN A 25 -9.18 11.44 -11.22
C GLN A 25 -9.82 11.38 -12.62
N ARG A 26 -11.04 11.89 -12.78
CA ARG A 26 -11.72 11.97 -14.08
C ARG A 26 -10.97 12.86 -15.07
N SER A 27 -10.41 13.99 -14.63
CA SER A 27 -9.60 14.87 -15.48
C SER A 27 -8.33 14.21 -16.00
N LEU A 28 -7.82 13.21 -15.24
CA LEU A 28 -6.67 12.38 -15.61
C LEU A 28 -7.05 11.15 -16.43
N GLY A 29 -8.33 10.97 -16.78
CA GLY A 29 -8.81 9.88 -17.63
C GLY A 29 -9.27 8.64 -16.87
N CYS A 30 -9.39 8.69 -15.54
CA CYS A 30 -9.95 7.60 -14.76
C CYS A 30 -11.47 7.57 -14.85
N GLU A 31 -12.04 6.37 -14.99
CA GLU A 31 -13.48 6.17 -14.86
C GLU A 31 -13.82 5.93 -13.39
N VAL A 32 -14.42 6.93 -12.76
CA VAL A 32 -14.88 6.87 -11.37
C VAL A 32 -16.32 7.35 -11.31
N GLU A 33 -17.21 6.56 -10.72
CA GLU A 33 -18.59 6.91 -10.51
C GLU A 33 -18.77 7.62 -9.16
N TRP A 34 -19.64 8.64 -9.14
CA TRP A 34 -20.16 9.21 -7.90
C TRP A 34 -21.52 8.60 -7.60
N LEU A 35 -21.70 8.06 -6.41
CA LEU A 35 -22.87 7.30 -6.03
C LEU A 35 -23.67 8.00 -4.94
N THR A 36 -25.01 7.89 -5.03
CA THR A 36 -25.90 8.10 -3.88
C THR A 36 -25.81 6.92 -2.92
N PRO A 37 -26.33 7.04 -1.68
CA PRO A 37 -26.39 5.89 -0.76
C PRO A 37 -27.08 4.66 -1.37
N GLU A 38 -28.17 4.84 -2.14
CA GLU A 38 -28.84 3.74 -2.82
C GLU A 38 -27.94 3.11 -3.91
N GLY A 39 -27.12 3.92 -4.58
CA GLY A 39 -26.12 3.46 -5.51
C GLY A 39 -25.04 2.59 -4.82
N VAL A 40 -24.57 3.03 -3.65
CA VAL A 40 -23.65 2.24 -2.82
C VAL A 40 -24.24 0.88 -2.46
N GLN A 41 -25.48 0.84 -2.00
CA GLN A 41 -26.17 -0.40 -1.63
C GLN A 41 -26.40 -1.32 -2.83
N LYS A 42 -26.59 -0.76 -4.03
CA LYS A 42 -26.73 -1.54 -5.26
C LYS A 42 -25.44 -2.31 -5.59
N TYR A 43 -24.28 -1.69 -5.38
CA TYR A 43 -22.97 -2.34 -5.60
C TYR A 43 -22.58 -3.29 -4.46
N PHE A 44 -22.97 -2.95 -3.22
CA PHE A 44 -22.69 -3.79 -2.05
C PHE A 44 -23.96 -3.99 -1.21
N PRO A 45 -24.82 -4.95 -1.60
CA PRO A 45 -26.15 -5.14 -0.99
C PRO A 45 -26.14 -5.47 0.50
N LEU A 46 -25.00 -5.97 1.03
CA LEU A 46 -24.85 -6.30 2.44
C LEU A 46 -24.68 -5.07 3.34
N TYR A 47 -24.36 -3.91 2.76
CA TYR A 47 -24.12 -2.68 3.51
C TYR A 47 -25.42 -2.03 3.97
N ASN A 48 -25.53 -1.65 5.24
CA ASN A 48 -26.76 -1.13 5.83
C ASN A 48 -26.96 0.39 5.70
N LEU A 49 -26.13 1.08 4.91
CA LEU A 49 -26.15 2.54 4.67
C LEU A 49 -25.92 3.42 5.90
N LYS A 50 -25.54 2.87 7.03
CA LYS A 50 -25.28 3.64 8.24
C LYS A 50 -24.18 4.68 7.99
N GLY A 51 -24.50 5.96 8.23
CA GLY A 51 -23.56 7.07 8.07
C GLY A 51 -23.13 7.37 6.63
N CYS A 52 -23.68 6.66 5.64
CA CYS A 52 -23.38 6.88 4.23
C CYS A 52 -24.10 8.09 3.69
N VAL A 53 -23.38 9.05 3.16
CA VAL A 53 -23.93 10.22 2.46
C VAL A 53 -23.67 10.18 0.95
N ALA A 54 -22.62 9.49 0.53
CA ALA A 54 -22.23 9.27 -0.86
C ALA A 54 -21.28 8.08 -0.98
N GLY A 55 -20.83 7.76 -2.18
CA GLY A 55 -19.74 6.83 -2.44
C GLY A 55 -19.04 7.13 -3.75
N THR A 56 -17.84 6.57 -3.92
CA THR A 56 -17.15 6.52 -5.21
C THR A 56 -16.92 5.06 -5.60
N PHE A 57 -17.04 4.78 -6.89
CA PHE A 57 -16.82 3.45 -7.43
C PHE A 57 -15.88 3.51 -8.65
N GLY A 58 -14.78 2.77 -8.57
CA GLY A 58 -13.83 2.58 -9.66
C GLY A 58 -14.08 1.25 -10.37
N PRO A 59 -14.80 1.20 -11.52
CA PRO A 59 -15.20 -0.04 -12.17
C PRO A 59 -14.03 -0.85 -12.75
N HIS A 60 -12.92 -0.18 -13.02
CA HIS A 60 -11.70 -0.83 -13.55
C HIS A 60 -10.73 -1.30 -12.48
N ASP A 61 -11.01 -1.00 -11.23
CA ASP A 61 -10.24 -1.48 -10.09
C ASP A 61 -10.47 -2.96 -9.82
N GLY A 62 -9.64 -3.53 -8.98
CA GLY A 62 -9.79 -4.93 -8.60
C GLY A 62 -8.64 -5.46 -7.78
N THR A 63 -8.61 -6.77 -7.65
CA THR A 63 -7.60 -7.48 -6.85
C THR A 63 -6.68 -8.33 -7.70
N MET A 64 -5.48 -8.54 -7.22
CA MET A 64 -4.51 -9.45 -7.82
C MET A 64 -3.57 -10.01 -6.75
N SER A 65 -2.89 -11.10 -7.05
CA SER A 65 -1.90 -11.68 -6.14
C SER A 65 -0.61 -10.86 -6.15
N PRO A 66 -0.22 -10.21 -5.03
CA PRO A 66 1.04 -9.46 -4.96
C PRO A 66 2.26 -10.34 -5.23
N MET A 67 2.23 -11.59 -4.74
CA MET A 67 3.32 -12.55 -4.95
C MET A 67 3.48 -12.93 -6.42
N ALA A 68 2.38 -13.13 -7.14
CA ALA A 68 2.45 -13.45 -8.58
C ALA A 68 3.01 -12.28 -9.40
N ILE A 69 2.66 -11.05 -9.04
CA ILE A 69 3.19 -9.84 -9.70
C ILE A 69 4.68 -9.68 -9.40
N LEU A 70 5.08 -9.81 -8.14
CA LEU A 70 6.49 -9.76 -7.74
C LEU A 70 7.34 -10.81 -8.48
N ASP A 71 6.87 -12.06 -8.54
CA ASP A 71 7.54 -13.15 -9.25
C ASP A 71 7.62 -12.87 -10.76
N GLY A 72 6.55 -12.31 -11.34
CA GLY A 72 6.54 -11.88 -12.74
C GLY A 72 7.59 -10.81 -13.05
N TYR A 73 7.68 -9.75 -12.24
CA TYR A 73 8.71 -8.72 -12.39
C TYR A 73 10.12 -9.29 -12.19
N LYS A 74 10.33 -10.12 -11.15
CA LYS A 74 11.61 -10.78 -10.90
C LYS A 74 12.05 -11.62 -12.09
N LYS A 75 11.20 -12.50 -12.59
CA LYS A 75 11.51 -13.34 -13.77
C LYS A 75 11.81 -12.50 -15.00
N LYS A 76 11.03 -11.45 -15.24
CA LYS A 76 11.24 -10.57 -16.38
C LYS A 76 12.55 -9.79 -16.28
N SER A 77 12.90 -9.26 -15.11
CA SER A 77 14.16 -8.53 -14.90
C SER A 77 15.37 -9.44 -15.13
N ILE A 78 15.35 -10.66 -14.59
CA ILE A 78 16.41 -11.65 -14.80
C ILE A 78 16.55 -12.00 -16.29
N ALA A 79 15.44 -12.21 -16.99
CA ALA A 79 15.45 -12.49 -18.43
C ALA A 79 16.00 -11.33 -19.27
N LEU A 80 15.98 -10.10 -18.74
CA LEU A 80 16.56 -8.90 -19.34
C LEU A 80 18.00 -8.63 -18.89
N GLY A 81 18.61 -9.52 -18.11
CA GLY A 81 20.01 -9.45 -17.70
C GLY A 81 20.25 -8.86 -16.30
N ALA A 82 19.20 -8.61 -15.50
CA ALA A 82 19.39 -8.23 -14.12
C ALA A 82 19.83 -9.45 -13.28
N GLU A 83 20.76 -9.23 -12.37
CA GLU A 83 21.14 -10.23 -11.37
C GLU A 83 20.28 -10.04 -10.10
N TYR A 84 19.77 -11.17 -9.59
CA TYR A 84 19.03 -11.18 -8.33
C TYR A 84 19.86 -11.92 -7.29
N ILE A 85 20.35 -11.18 -6.28
CA ILE A 85 21.18 -11.69 -5.20
C ILE A 85 20.32 -11.82 -3.94
N GLN A 86 20.21 -13.02 -3.40
CA GLN A 86 19.53 -13.25 -2.13
C GLN A 86 20.50 -13.01 -0.99
N ALA A 87 20.56 -11.80 -0.51
CA ALA A 87 21.44 -11.35 0.57
C ALA A 87 20.79 -10.22 1.36
N GLU A 88 21.31 -10.00 2.56
CA GLU A 88 20.92 -8.89 3.42
C GLU A 88 21.93 -7.75 3.28
N VAL A 89 21.45 -6.56 2.90
CA VAL A 89 22.24 -5.33 2.91
C VAL A 89 22.19 -4.74 4.33
N ILE A 90 23.34 -4.49 4.92
CA ILE A 90 23.44 -3.91 6.26
C ILE A 90 23.93 -2.46 6.26
N GLU A 91 24.51 -1.99 5.15
CA GLU A 91 25.12 -0.66 5.06
C GLU A 91 25.14 -0.19 3.61
N VAL A 92 24.82 1.07 3.36
CA VAL A 92 25.14 1.78 2.12
C VAL A 92 26.51 2.43 2.30
N LEU A 93 27.39 2.26 1.32
CA LEU A 93 28.76 2.79 1.36
C LEU A 93 28.83 4.11 0.59
N ARG A 94 29.55 5.09 1.15
CA ARG A 94 29.78 6.39 0.51
C ARG A 94 31.22 6.88 0.64
N GLU A 95 31.64 7.65 -0.34
CA GLU A 95 32.86 8.47 -0.30
C GLU A 95 32.46 9.93 -0.50
N GLY A 96 32.68 10.74 0.54
CA GLY A 96 32.17 12.11 0.55
C GLY A 96 30.66 12.19 0.40
N ASN A 97 30.19 12.82 -0.68
CA ASN A 97 28.77 12.96 -1.00
C ASN A 97 28.31 12.03 -2.16
N GLN A 98 29.05 10.96 -2.44
CA GLN A 98 28.76 9.99 -3.51
C GLN A 98 28.59 8.60 -2.92
N VAL A 99 27.54 7.89 -3.35
CA VAL A 99 27.42 6.44 -3.08
C VAL A 99 28.45 5.66 -3.88
N VAL A 100 29.07 4.65 -3.25
CA VAL A 100 30.07 3.77 -3.88
C VAL A 100 29.68 2.29 -3.83
N GLY A 101 28.60 1.92 -3.14
CA GLY A 101 28.13 0.54 -3.08
C GLY A 101 27.30 0.22 -1.84
N VAL A 102 27.20 -1.08 -1.58
CA VAL A 102 26.54 -1.61 -0.39
C VAL A 102 27.37 -2.72 0.23
N LYS A 103 27.24 -2.90 1.54
CA LYS A 103 27.85 -4.00 2.30
C LYS A 103 26.77 -5.00 2.70
N LEU A 104 27.07 -6.25 2.48
CA LEU A 104 26.21 -7.37 2.85
C LEU A 104 26.54 -7.89 4.25
N SER A 105 25.58 -8.55 4.89
CA SER A 105 25.77 -9.22 6.19
C SER A 105 26.84 -10.31 6.17
N SER A 106 27.14 -10.86 4.98
CA SER A 106 28.27 -11.78 4.75
C SER A 106 29.64 -11.11 4.88
N GLY A 107 29.74 -9.78 4.90
CA GLY A 107 30.94 -8.98 4.81
C GLY A 107 31.39 -8.64 3.39
N GLU A 108 30.74 -9.19 2.37
CA GLU A 108 30.99 -8.87 0.97
C GLU A 108 30.51 -7.44 0.65
N THR A 109 31.20 -6.78 -0.30
CA THR A 109 30.84 -5.45 -0.80
C THR A 109 30.47 -5.53 -2.27
N LEU A 110 29.35 -4.94 -2.63
CA LEU A 110 28.92 -4.75 -4.02
C LEU A 110 29.12 -3.28 -4.40
N ASN A 111 30.01 -3.02 -5.35
CA ASN A 111 30.33 -1.67 -5.78
C ASN A 111 29.29 -1.15 -6.80
N SER A 112 28.80 0.07 -6.58
CA SER A 112 27.89 0.77 -7.50
C SER A 112 27.91 2.27 -7.22
N ASN A 113 27.83 3.08 -8.24
CA ASN A 113 27.65 4.53 -8.12
C ASN A 113 26.18 4.97 -7.96
N ILE A 114 25.26 4.00 -8.03
CA ILE A 114 23.82 4.22 -7.83
C ILE A 114 23.30 3.10 -6.92
N VAL A 115 22.63 3.48 -5.85
CA VAL A 115 21.92 2.58 -4.94
C VAL A 115 20.52 3.10 -4.73
N MET A 116 19.52 2.24 -4.95
CA MET A 116 18.13 2.56 -4.63
C MET A 116 17.73 1.85 -3.34
N ASN A 117 17.32 2.63 -2.36
CA ASN A 117 16.69 2.10 -1.16
C ASN A 117 15.19 1.88 -1.44
N ALA A 118 14.79 0.63 -1.51
CA ALA A 118 13.40 0.17 -1.59
C ALA A 118 13.16 -0.88 -0.50
N ALA A 119 13.76 -0.67 0.69
CA ALA A 119 13.80 -1.65 1.76
C ALA A 119 12.51 -1.69 2.62
N GLY A 120 11.44 -1.01 2.19
CA GLY A 120 10.13 -1.05 2.85
C GLY A 120 10.24 -0.66 4.33
N ALA A 121 9.74 -1.50 5.21
CA ALA A 121 9.77 -1.26 6.66
C ALA A 121 11.18 -1.04 7.26
N TRP A 122 12.24 -1.47 6.57
CA TRP A 122 13.64 -1.27 6.99
C TRP A 122 14.32 -0.07 6.31
N ALA A 123 13.57 0.70 5.52
CA ALA A 123 14.13 1.79 4.72
C ALA A 123 14.87 2.85 5.56
N ALA A 124 14.31 3.24 6.71
CA ALA A 124 14.94 4.22 7.59
C ALA A 124 16.25 3.68 8.20
N ILE A 125 16.30 2.39 8.54
CA ILE A 125 17.51 1.74 9.08
C ILE A 125 18.64 1.79 8.04
N ILE A 126 18.33 1.45 6.79
CA ILE A 126 19.31 1.49 5.69
C ILE A 126 19.74 2.94 5.39
N ALA A 127 18.80 3.88 5.34
CA ALA A 127 19.11 5.29 5.09
C ALA A 127 20.00 5.92 6.18
N GLN A 128 19.79 5.52 7.43
CA GLN A 128 20.60 5.98 8.56
C GLN A 128 22.09 5.61 8.43
N THR A 129 22.43 4.53 7.72
CA THR A 129 23.84 4.15 7.50
C THR A 129 24.65 5.20 6.72
N VAL A 130 23.97 6.05 5.98
CA VAL A 130 24.57 7.19 5.24
C VAL A 130 24.20 8.55 5.83
N GLY A 131 23.58 8.57 7.03
CA GLY A 131 23.21 9.79 7.75
C GLY A 131 21.94 10.46 7.22
N VAL A 132 21.08 9.72 6.51
CA VAL A 132 19.79 10.19 6.03
C VAL A 132 18.70 9.80 7.02
N ASP A 133 18.02 10.80 7.57
CA ASP A 133 16.89 10.61 8.48
C ASP A 133 15.59 10.59 7.70
N LEU A 134 15.06 9.37 7.48
CA LEU A 134 13.80 9.17 6.75
C LEU A 134 12.62 9.12 7.74
N PRO A 135 11.56 9.89 7.53
CA PRO A 135 10.36 9.86 8.35
C PRO A 135 9.49 8.62 8.04
N VAL A 136 10.12 7.45 8.03
CA VAL A 136 9.48 6.18 7.69
C VAL A 136 9.59 5.23 8.88
N VAL A 137 8.45 4.78 9.38
CA VAL A 137 8.38 3.85 10.52
C VAL A 137 7.71 2.53 10.13
N PRO A 138 8.28 1.40 10.56
CA PRO A 138 7.66 0.09 10.40
C PRO A 138 6.44 0.00 11.31
N THR A 139 5.26 -0.22 10.74
CA THR A 139 4.02 -0.30 11.51
C THR A 139 3.30 -1.60 11.20
N LYS A 140 3.03 -2.39 12.23
CA LYS A 140 2.29 -3.66 12.12
C LYS A 140 0.89 -3.42 11.58
N ARG A 141 0.47 -4.26 10.63
CA ARG A 141 -0.90 -4.32 10.11
C ARG A 141 -1.37 -5.76 10.10
N GLN A 142 -2.64 -5.96 10.41
CA GLN A 142 -3.22 -7.30 10.51
C GLN A 142 -4.38 -7.43 9.54
N VAL A 143 -4.48 -8.62 8.95
CA VAL A 143 -5.56 -8.99 8.04
C VAL A 143 -6.18 -10.29 8.54
N THR A 144 -7.51 -10.36 8.50
CA THR A 144 -8.26 -11.53 8.93
C THR A 144 -9.11 -12.05 7.78
N ILE A 145 -9.09 -13.36 7.56
CA ILE A 145 -9.98 -14.07 6.65
C ILE A 145 -11.16 -14.60 7.45
N VAL A 146 -12.34 -14.24 7.00
CA VAL A 146 -13.60 -14.70 7.60
C VAL A 146 -14.45 -15.41 6.55
N GLU A 147 -15.23 -16.39 7.02
CA GLU A 147 -16.25 -17.10 6.25
C GLU A 147 -17.62 -16.69 6.72
N THR A 148 -18.51 -16.40 5.79
CA THR A 148 -19.91 -16.03 6.03
C THR A 148 -20.84 -16.98 5.29
N ASN A 149 -22.14 -16.83 5.50
CA ASN A 149 -23.16 -17.57 4.76
C ASN A 149 -23.56 -16.90 3.43
N TYR A 150 -22.91 -15.78 3.06
CA TYR A 150 -23.19 -15.10 1.82
C TYR A 150 -22.93 -15.99 0.61
N ARG A 151 -23.93 -16.11 -0.25
CA ARG A 151 -23.89 -16.93 -1.50
C ARG A 151 -24.54 -16.16 -2.66
N GLY A 152 -24.24 -14.87 -2.76
CA GLY A 152 -24.68 -14.05 -3.88
C GLY A 152 -23.95 -14.40 -5.20
N ASP A 153 -24.49 -13.93 -6.31
CA ASP A 153 -23.91 -14.12 -7.63
C ASP A 153 -22.65 -13.25 -7.78
N GLY A 154 -21.54 -13.89 -8.16
CA GLY A 154 -20.28 -13.20 -8.45
C GLY A 154 -19.50 -12.72 -7.21
N VAL A 155 -18.57 -11.82 -7.46
CA VAL A 155 -17.71 -11.23 -6.43
C VAL A 155 -18.09 -9.76 -6.23
N LEU A 156 -18.34 -9.38 -4.98
CA LEU A 156 -18.63 -7.99 -4.62
C LEU A 156 -17.38 -7.11 -4.78
N PRO A 157 -17.53 -5.81 -5.03
CA PRO A 157 -16.43 -4.85 -5.00
C PRO A 157 -15.67 -4.90 -3.66
N ALA A 158 -14.41 -4.48 -3.67
CA ALA A 158 -13.74 -4.18 -2.41
C ALA A 158 -14.39 -2.95 -1.77
N LEU A 159 -14.79 -3.06 -0.51
CA LEU A 159 -15.47 -2.02 0.25
C LEU A 159 -14.49 -1.34 1.19
N PHE A 160 -14.45 -0.02 1.15
CA PHE A 160 -13.66 0.84 2.03
C PHE A 160 -14.57 1.80 2.77
N LEU A 161 -14.47 1.82 4.09
CA LEU A 161 -15.29 2.67 4.97
C LEU A 161 -14.50 3.89 5.46
N PRO A 162 -15.16 5.00 5.83
CA PRO A 162 -14.50 6.21 6.32
C PRO A 162 -13.61 5.97 7.54
N SER A 163 -13.93 4.98 8.34
CA SER A 163 -13.14 4.58 9.52
C SER A 163 -11.82 3.89 9.20
N GLY A 164 -11.52 3.63 7.92
CA GLY A 164 -10.39 2.83 7.48
C GLY A 164 -10.62 1.31 7.52
N LEU A 165 -11.80 0.85 7.93
CA LEU A 165 -12.19 -0.55 7.81
C LEU A 165 -12.38 -0.91 6.33
N TYR A 166 -11.77 -1.99 5.87
CA TYR A 166 -11.97 -2.50 4.53
C TYR A 166 -12.40 -3.96 4.52
N VAL A 167 -13.19 -4.31 3.50
CA VAL A 167 -13.75 -5.64 3.31
C VAL A 167 -13.57 -6.03 1.84
N ILE A 168 -12.85 -7.10 1.58
CA ILE A 168 -12.59 -7.59 0.22
C ILE A 168 -13.21 -8.97 0.07
N HIS A 169 -14.15 -9.12 -0.85
CA HIS A 169 -14.80 -10.38 -1.15
C HIS A 169 -13.88 -11.27 -2.01
N GLU A 170 -13.55 -12.45 -1.49
CA GLU A 170 -12.71 -13.43 -2.19
C GLU A 170 -13.51 -14.50 -2.96
N GLY A 171 -14.83 -14.47 -2.85
CA GLY A 171 -15.75 -15.46 -3.43
C GLY A 171 -16.26 -16.46 -2.40
N GLU A 172 -17.35 -17.15 -2.72
CA GLU A 172 -17.92 -18.27 -1.93
C GLU A 172 -18.15 -17.95 -0.43
N GLY A 173 -18.43 -16.67 -0.12
CA GLY A 173 -18.64 -16.21 1.26
C GLY A 173 -17.36 -15.99 2.05
N LEU A 174 -16.18 -16.02 1.41
CA LEU A 174 -14.92 -15.66 2.01
C LEU A 174 -14.65 -14.16 1.87
N PHE A 175 -14.26 -13.54 2.96
CA PHE A 175 -13.90 -12.13 2.97
C PHE A 175 -12.57 -11.91 3.69
N MET A 176 -11.79 -11.00 3.16
CA MET A 176 -10.61 -10.44 3.80
C MET A 176 -11.00 -9.13 4.47
N VAL A 177 -10.69 -8.98 5.74
CA VAL A 177 -11.04 -7.81 6.55
C VAL A 177 -9.79 -7.27 7.23
N GLY A 178 -9.63 -5.96 7.21
CA GLY A 178 -8.55 -5.29 7.93
C GLY A 178 -8.90 -3.84 8.27
N LYS A 179 -8.17 -3.31 9.23
CA LYS A 179 -8.25 -1.93 9.69
C LYS A 179 -6.93 -1.50 10.28
N SER A 180 -6.54 -0.24 10.07
CA SER A 180 -5.39 0.38 10.70
C SER A 180 -5.82 1.11 11.97
N PHE A 181 -4.99 1.03 13.02
CA PHE A 181 -5.22 1.76 14.28
C PHE A 181 -4.06 2.68 14.60
N PRO A 182 -4.30 3.83 15.27
CA PRO A 182 -3.24 4.77 15.64
C PRO A 182 -2.19 4.18 16.60
N ASP A 183 -2.59 3.19 17.39
CA ASP A 183 -1.78 2.50 18.39
C ASP A 183 -1.24 1.13 17.91
N ASP A 184 -1.26 0.88 16.61
CA ASP A 184 -0.62 -0.30 16.04
C ASP A 184 0.89 -0.31 16.35
N HIS A 185 1.42 -1.49 16.66
CA HIS A 185 2.81 -1.67 17.06
C HIS A 185 3.79 -1.11 16.02
N ILE A 186 4.76 -0.33 16.47
CA ILE A 186 5.86 0.20 15.68
C ILE A 186 7.11 -0.63 16.00
N GLY A 187 7.67 -1.28 14.99
CA GLY A 187 8.84 -2.14 15.13
C GLY A 187 8.95 -3.14 13.97
N THR A 188 10.10 -3.79 13.87
CA THR A 188 10.40 -4.78 12.81
C THR A 188 10.34 -6.22 13.29
N ASP A 189 9.91 -6.43 14.52
CA ASP A 189 10.03 -7.69 15.27
C ASP A 189 8.73 -8.44 15.50
N ASP A 190 7.56 -7.81 15.20
CA ASP A 190 6.26 -8.43 15.47
C ASP A 190 5.46 -8.73 14.18
N PHE A 191 5.37 -10.00 13.86
CA PHE A 191 4.56 -10.58 12.76
C PHE A 191 3.44 -11.50 13.27
N ILE A 192 3.13 -11.45 14.58
CA ILE A 192 2.13 -12.30 15.15
C ILE A 192 0.75 -11.72 14.85
N TRP A 193 -0.09 -12.52 14.19
CA TRP A 193 -1.51 -12.20 14.06
C TRP A 193 -2.24 -12.51 15.36
N GLU A 194 -2.99 -11.53 15.84
CA GLU A 194 -3.73 -11.64 17.09
C GLU A 194 -5.23 -11.66 16.81
N ARG A 195 -5.84 -12.82 17.00
CA ARG A 195 -7.28 -13.01 16.84
C ARG A 195 -8.10 -12.01 17.65
N LYS A 196 -7.64 -11.66 18.85
CA LYS A 196 -8.30 -10.68 19.74
C LYS A 196 -8.45 -9.31 19.10
N THR A 197 -7.49 -8.85 18.30
CA THR A 197 -7.59 -7.58 17.59
C THR A 197 -8.82 -7.54 16.69
N PHE A 198 -9.10 -8.63 15.98
CA PHE A 198 -10.33 -8.72 15.19
C PHE A 198 -11.57 -8.75 16.08
N GLU A 199 -11.61 -9.64 17.09
CA GLU A 199 -12.79 -9.86 17.95
C GLU A 199 -13.16 -8.62 18.77
N GLU A 200 -12.17 -7.88 19.29
CA GLU A 200 -12.39 -6.78 20.24
C GLU A 200 -12.47 -5.40 19.55
N ARG A 201 -11.80 -5.23 18.38
CA ARG A 201 -11.63 -3.90 17.76
C ARG A 201 -12.24 -3.77 16.36
N ILE A 202 -12.51 -4.87 15.67
CA ILE A 202 -12.99 -4.85 14.28
C ILE A 202 -14.41 -5.40 14.18
N TRP A 203 -14.69 -6.54 14.79
CA TRP A 203 -15.95 -7.27 14.58
C TRP A 203 -17.19 -6.45 14.91
N HIS A 204 -17.23 -5.74 16.02
CA HIS A 204 -18.39 -4.94 16.40
C HIS A 204 -18.71 -3.87 15.37
N GLU A 205 -17.72 -3.15 14.90
CA GLU A 205 -17.87 -2.17 13.85
C GLU A 205 -18.29 -2.81 12.52
N LEU A 206 -17.66 -3.93 12.16
CA LEU A 206 -17.98 -4.68 10.96
C LEU A 206 -19.46 -5.10 10.91
N VAL A 207 -20.00 -5.63 12.01
CA VAL A 207 -21.41 -6.04 12.13
C VAL A 207 -22.34 -4.84 12.10
N GLU A 208 -21.91 -3.70 12.62
CA GLU A 208 -22.67 -2.45 12.56
C GLU A 208 -22.92 -1.98 11.13
N TYR A 209 -21.94 -2.16 10.24
CA TYR A 209 -22.06 -1.81 8.82
C TYR A 209 -22.59 -2.96 7.95
N ILE A 210 -22.29 -4.19 8.31
CA ILE A 210 -22.70 -5.40 7.58
C ILE A 210 -23.32 -6.41 8.57
N PRO A 211 -24.60 -6.24 8.91
CA PRO A 211 -25.25 -7.07 9.96
C PRO A 211 -25.21 -8.57 9.71
N GLU A 212 -25.17 -9.00 8.46
CA GLU A 212 -25.06 -10.41 8.11
C GLU A 212 -23.76 -11.08 8.62
N PHE A 213 -22.74 -10.28 8.94
CA PHE A 213 -21.45 -10.77 9.46
C PHE A 213 -21.48 -11.07 10.98
N ASP A 214 -22.61 -10.89 11.65
CA ASP A 214 -22.78 -11.31 13.05
C ASP A 214 -22.49 -12.80 13.27
N ARG A 215 -22.70 -13.63 12.24
CA ARG A 215 -22.50 -15.08 12.30
C ARG A 215 -21.28 -15.55 11.48
N LEU A 216 -20.31 -14.68 11.27
CA LEU A 216 -19.10 -15.07 10.58
C LEU A 216 -18.25 -16.07 11.38
N LYS A 217 -17.43 -16.82 10.66
CA LYS A 217 -16.40 -17.68 11.22
C LYS A 217 -15.02 -17.13 10.89
N ILE A 218 -14.23 -16.85 11.90
CA ILE A 218 -12.84 -16.45 11.71
C ILE A 218 -12.03 -17.70 11.33
N LEU A 219 -11.41 -17.69 10.15
CA LEU A 219 -10.63 -18.82 9.65
C LEU A 219 -9.16 -18.70 10.02
N ARG A 220 -8.54 -17.59 9.65
CA ARG A 220 -7.11 -17.30 9.82
C ARG A 220 -6.83 -15.82 9.63
N GLY A 221 -5.61 -15.44 9.92
CA GLY A 221 -5.09 -14.11 9.57
C GLY A 221 -3.58 -14.14 9.46
N TRP A 222 -3.03 -13.00 9.16
CA TRP A 222 -1.58 -12.74 9.17
C TRP A 222 -1.30 -11.31 9.57
N ALA A 223 -0.08 -11.05 9.98
CA ALA A 223 0.44 -9.71 10.20
C ALA A 223 1.60 -9.44 9.26
N GLY A 224 1.78 -8.17 8.91
CA GLY A 224 2.88 -7.68 8.12
C GLY A 224 3.20 -6.24 8.52
N LEU A 225 4.25 -5.67 7.92
CA LEU A 225 4.67 -4.32 8.23
C LEU A 225 4.35 -3.37 7.07
N TYR A 226 3.72 -2.25 7.39
CA TYR A 226 3.70 -1.09 6.51
C TYR A 226 4.93 -0.22 6.78
N GLU A 227 5.43 0.41 5.74
CA GLU A 227 6.41 1.50 5.79
C GLU A 227 5.68 2.84 5.86
N VAL A 228 5.27 3.25 7.06
CA VAL A 228 4.45 4.44 7.23
C VAL A 228 5.32 5.69 7.17
N ASN A 229 5.07 6.58 6.22
CA ASN A 229 5.64 7.92 6.21
C ASN A 229 4.90 8.80 7.21
N THR A 230 5.60 9.23 8.26
CA THR A 230 5.02 10.00 9.37
C THR A 230 4.83 11.48 9.05
N LEU A 231 5.40 11.97 7.93
CA LEU A 231 5.25 13.37 7.52
C LEU A 231 3.86 13.63 6.93
N ASP A 232 3.48 12.83 5.94
CA ASP A 232 2.27 13.09 5.14
C ASP A 232 1.59 11.81 4.59
N GLY A 233 2.08 10.62 4.96
CA GLY A 233 1.55 9.35 4.49
C GLY A 233 1.88 9.01 3.03
N ASN A 234 2.57 9.88 2.29
CA ASN A 234 2.85 9.70 0.87
C ASN A 234 4.28 9.20 0.61
N ALA A 235 4.46 8.53 -0.54
CA ALA A 235 5.75 7.99 -0.96
C ALA A 235 6.84 9.06 -1.06
N ILE A 236 8.09 8.67 -0.84
CA ILE A 236 9.30 9.48 -1.01
C ILE A 236 10.07 8.91 -2.20
N LEU A 237 10.11 9.68 -3.31
CA LEU A 237 10.59 9.18 -4.59
C LEU A 237 11.68 10.07 -5.17
N GLY A 238 12.83 9.48 -5.52
CA GLY A 238 13.90 10.17 -6.24
C GLY A 238 15.24 10.17 -5.54
N GLU A 239 16.19 10.92 -6.11
CA GLU A 239 17.55 11.03 -5.58
C GLU A 239 17.59 11.92 -4.32
N TRP A 240 18.33 11.48 -3.31
CA TRP A 240 18.63 12.30 -2.14
C TRP A 240 19.65 13.38 -2.50
N THR A 241 19.26 14.64 -2.48
CA THR A 241 20.05 15.74 -3.03
C THR A 241 21.42 15.96 -2.40
N GLN A 242 21.61 15.53 -1.14
CA GLN A 242 22.86 15.66 -0.39
C GLN A 242 23.79 14.46 -0.54
N LEU A 243 23.35 13.38 -1.22
CA LEU A 243 24.13 12.17 -1.45
C LEU A 243 23.88 11.66 -2.86
N LYS A 244 24.77 11.99 -3.78
CA LYS A 244 24.67 11.63 -5.18
C LYS A 244 24.62 10.13 -5.39
N GLY A 245 23.69 9.66 -6.24
CA GLY A 245 23.49 8.26 -6.55
C GLY A 245 22.66 7.50 -5.51
N PHE A 246 22.20 8.14 -4.43
CA PHE A 246 21.31 7.52 -3.46
C PHE A 246 19.85 7.85 -3.79
N TYR A 247 19.12 6.85 -4.27
CA TYR A 247 17.72 6.97 -4.65
C TYR A 247 16.82 6.34 -3.61
N LEU A 248 15.63 6.91 -3.44
CA LEU A 248 14.61 6.48 -2.51
C LEU A 248 13.32 6.08 -3.24
N ALA A 249 12.72 4.99 -2.82
CA ALA A 249 11.37 4.59 -3.16
C ALA A 249 10.75 3.96 -1.90
N ASN A 250 10.27 4.82 -0.99
CA ASN A 250 9.91 4.45 0.38
C ASN A 250 8.67 5.18 0.86
N GLY A 251 8.11 4.76 2.00
CA GLY A 251 7.09 5.50 2.73
C GLY A 251 5.71 5.45 2.08
N PHE A 252 5.37 4.36 1.43
CA PHE A 252 4.09 4.21 0.70
C PHE A 252 2.86 4.04 1.60
N SER A 253 3.03 3.85 2.88
CA SER A 253 1.96 3.82 3.91
C SER A 253 0.79 2.88 3.57
N GLY A 254 1.06 1.77 2.86
CA GLY A 254 0.07 0.78 2.44
C GLY A 254 -0.47 0.94 1.01
N HIS A 255 -0.07 1.97 0.26
CA HIS A 255 -0.54 2.24 -1.11
C HIS A 255 0.48 1.85 -2.20
N GLY A 256 1.65 1.30 -1.84
CA GLY A 256 2.76 1.06 -2.76
C GLY A 256 2.46 0.05 -3.86
N PHE A 257 1.66 -0.97 -3.58
CA PHE A 257 1.36 -2.00 -4.57
C PHE A 257 0.60 -1.44 -5.78
N GLN A 258 -0.41 -0.60 -5.55
CA GLN A 258 -1.19 0.03 -6.62
C GLN A 258 -0.33 0.96 -7.48
N GLN A 259 0.70 1.56 -6.90
CA GLN A 259 1.55 2.58 -7.53
C GLN A 259 2.83 1.99 -8.15
N CYS A 260 3.19 0.74 -7.85
CA CYS A 260 4.51 0.16 -8.11
C CYS A 260 4.96 0.26 -9.57
N HIS A 261 4.05 0.12 -10.53
CA HIS A 261 4.38 0.19 -11.95
C HIS A 261 4.80 1.61 -12.38
N ALA A 262 4.01 2.62 -11.98
CA ALA A 262 4.29 4.03 -12.27
C ALA A 262 5.58 4.50 -11.59
N VAL A 263 5.74 4.14 -10.31
CA VAL A 263 6.93 4.44 -9.50
C VAL A 263 8.19 3.80 -10.11
N GLY A 264 8.13 2.51 -10.45
CA GLY A 264 9.26 1.80 -11.04
C GLY A 264 9.73 2.45 -12.35
N ARG A 265 8.78 2.87 -13.20
CA ARG A 265 9.08 3.61 -14.43
C ARG A 265 9.70 4.98 -14.15
N TYR A 266 9.09 5.75 -13.26
CA TYR A 266 9.58 7.09 -12.88
C TYR A 266 11.02 7.06 -12.36
N ILE A 267 11.29 6.18 -11.39
CA ILE A 267 12.64 6.03 -10.81
C ILE A 267 13.65 5.57 -11.86
N ALA A 268 13.28 4.60 -12.70
CA ALA A 268 14.17 4.14 -13.78
C ALA A 268 14.52 5.26 -14.78
N GLU A 269 13.55 6.09 -15.17
CA GLU A 269 13.78 7.24 -16.04
C GLU A 269 14.72 8.26 -15.38
N LEU A 270 14.55 8.56 -14.08
CA LEU A 270 15.46 9.42 -13.31
C LEU A 270 16.89 8.86 -13.26
N MET A 271 17.05 7.57 -12.89
CA MET A 271 18.37 6.92 -12.79
C MET A 271 19.10 6.87 -14.14
N LEU A 272 18.37 6.86 -15.25
CA LEU A 272 18.92 6.92 -16.61
C LEU A 272 19.18 8.37 -17.10
N GLY A 273 18.94 9.36 -16.26
CA GLY A 273 19.07 10.78 -16.63
C GLY A 273 18.08 11.25 -17.70
N LYS A 274 16.94 10.58 -17.81
CA LYS A 274 15.85 10.93 -18.73
C LYS A 274 14.85 11.85 -18.04
N THR A 275 14.15 12.67 -18.83
CA THR A 275 12.98 13.37 -18.35
C THR A 275 11.87 12.34 -18.09
N PRO A 276 11.32 12.25 -16.86
CA PRO A 276 10.25 11.32 -16.56
C PRO A 276 9.01 11.58 -17.42
N SER A 277 8.37 10.50 -17.86
CA SER A 277 7.11 10.55 -18.63
C SER A 277 5.89 10.88 -17.76
N LEU A 278 6.01 10.66 -16.46
CA LEU A 278 5.04 11.08 -15.44
C LEU A 278 5.73 12.06 -14.50
N ASP A 279 5.08 13.18 -14.18
CA ASP A 279 5.59 14.10 -13.18
C ASP A 279 5.15 13.62 -11.78
N LEU A 280 6.06 12.98 -11.06
CA LEU A 280 5.91 12.59 -9.67
C LEU A 280 6.82 13.42 -8.74
N SER A 281 7.25 14.60 -9.17
CA SER A 281 8.14 15.50 -8.41
C SER A 281 7.52 15.96 -7.07
N ILE A 282 6.20 15.96 -6.96
CA ILE A 282 5.47 16.20 -5.71
C ILE A 282 5.91 15.24 -4.59
N PHE A 283 6.40 14.04 -4.92
CA PHE A 283 6.91 13.06 -3.98
C PHE A 283 8.42 13.14 -3.76
N SER A 284 9.09 14.18 -4.28
CA SER A 284 10.53 14.36 -4.14
C SER A 284 10.99 14.33 -2.69
N PRO A 285 12.19 13.76 -2.40
CA PRO A 285 12.80 13.83 -1.07
C PRO A 285 13.05 15.26 -0.56
N GLN A 286 13.06 16.25 -1.44
CA GLN A 286 13.24 17.66 -1.05
C GLN A 286 12.18 18.17 -0.08
N ARG A 287 10.97 17.57 -0.07
CA ARG A 287 9.90 17.99 0.84
C ARG A 287 10.12 17.56 2.31
N ILE A 288 11.14 16.74 2.58
CA ILE A 288 11.51 16.30 3.93
C ILE A 288 12.85 16.89 4.41
N LEU A 289 13.47 17.75 3.62
CA LEU A 289 14.65 18.52 3.96
C LEU A 289 14.24 19.87 4.49
#